data_223ff7cbd19a92cd8f08c6c9f9563c87
#
_entry.id   223ff7cbd19a92cd8f08c6c9f9563c87
#
_cell.length_a   1.000
_cell.length_b   1.000
_cell.length_c   1.000
_cell.angle_alpha   90.00
_cell.angle_beta   90.00
_cell.angle_gamma   90.00
#
_symmetry.space_group_name_H-M   'P 1'
#
loop_
_entity.id
_entity.type
_entity.pdbx_description
1 polymer ?
#
loop_
_entity_poly.entity_id
_entity_poly.type
_entity_poly.pdbx_seq_one_letter_code
_entity_poly.pdbx_strand_id
1 'polypeptide(L)'
;MTDKSIKILYIDDEEHNLHSFKATFRKQWDITTTSSIAEAEELLSSNRFQIVLADQRMPIMTGVQFLEKIRKQYPGIIRILITGHTDIAAAIDAINKGEVFRFIDKPWDYTYVENAIQNAFDIYKTREDLKQRNSELQKANEELDKFVYSASHDLRAPLMSVLGIVNLALLEEDLQSQNEYLELIRKSVKKLDTFIINIIDYYKNARGESVITPINFDELITEVQATIQYLPEFGNLKIYTEIEQERTYYSDVIKLRIILNNLLNNAVKFHDPEKPNPFIKLKVVTTPTHAQISVEDNGMGIREIDQDKVFKMFYRVGITNSGSGIGLYIVQEAITKLNGTIQVTSDYGAGTTFQLNIPSSK
;
A
#
# COMPACT_ATOMS: atom_id res chain seq x y z
N MET A 1 11.85 26.39 -17.68
CA MET A 1 11.12 26.99 -16.53
C MET A 1 11.83 26.49 -15.29
N THR A 2 12.58 27.35 -14.61
CA THR A 2 13.23 26.99 -13.35
C THR A 2 12.15 26.76 -12.32
N ASP A 3 12.11 25.52 -11.81
CA ASP A 3 11.18 25.10 -10.78
C ASP A 3 11.53 25.89 -9.49
N LYS A 4 10.69 26.85 -9.12
CA LYS A 4 10.83 27.60 -7.86
C LYS A 4 10.50 26.72 -6.63
N SER A 5 10.99 25.47 -6.66
CA SER A 5 10.64 24.46 -5.65
C SER A 5 11.39 24.64 -4.33
N ILE A 6 12.54 25.33 -4.33
CA ILE A 6 13.36 25.49 -3.12
C ILE A 6 12.90 26.73 -2.34
N LYS A 7 12.34 26.50 -1.16
CA LYS A 7 11.93 27.57 -0.23
C LYS A 7 13.01 27.81 0.80
N ILE A 8 13.49 29.00 0.84
CA ILE A 8 14.61 29.46 1.69
C ILE A 8 14.13 30.55 2.62
N LEU A 9 14.45 30.40 3.90
CA LEU A 9 14.35 31.50 4.86
C LEU A 9 15.77 32.06 5.11
N TYR A 10 15.93 33.36 4.92
CA TYR A 10 17.19 34.06 5.23
C TYR A 10 16.96 35.11 6.31
N ILE A 11 17.72 35.00 7.40
CA ILE A 11 17.70 35.92 8.52
C ILE A 11 19.05 36.65 8.66
N ASP A 12 19.02 37.98 8.68
CA ASP A 12 20.18 38.88 8.82
C ASP A 12 19.67 40.21 9.38
N ASP A 13 20.28 40.79 10.40
CA ASP A 13 19.82 42.05 10.99
C ASP A 13 20.06 43.26 10.08
N GLU A 14 20.93 43.14 9.09
CA GLU A 14 21.19 44.17 8.09
C GLU A 14 20.23 44.03 6.89
N GLU A 15 19.26 44.89 6.76
CA GLU A 15 18.27 44.90 5.62
C GLU A 15 18.95 44.95 4.24
N HIS A 16 20.11 45.60 4.14
CA HIS A 16 20.88 45.66 2.91
C HIS A 16 21.30 44.27 2.43
N ASN A 17 21.76 43.40 3.33
CA ASN A 17 22.14 42.03 3.01
C ASN A 17 20.93 41.22 2.53
N LEU A 18 19.79 41.35 3.22
CA LEU A 18 18.53 40.71 2.87
C LEU A 18 18.08 41.08 1.45
N HIS A 19 18.07 42.38 1.15
CA HIS A 19 17.67 42.87 -0.16
C HIS A 19 18.61 42.43 -1.28
N SER A 20 19.93 42.50 -1.04
CA SER A 20 20.96 42.08 -2.01
C SER A 20 20.84 40.59 -2.33
N PHE A 21 20.71 39.74 -1.32
CA PHE A 21 20.56 38.30 -1.49
C PHE A 21 19.28 37.95 -2.26
N LYS A 22 18.15 38.51 -1.81
CA LYS A 22 16.85 38.28 -2.47
C LYS A 22 16.83 38.77 -3.91
N ALA A 23 17.39 39.95 -4.18
CA ALA A 23 17.47 40.50 -5.54
C ALA A 23 18.28 39.60 -6.49
N THR A 24 19.38 39.03 -6.00
CA THR A 24 20.30 38.18 -6.74
C THR A 24 19.65 36.83 -7.11
N PHE A 25 18.97 36.19 -6.14
CA PHE A 25 18.56 34.77 -6.28
C PHE A 25 17.05 34.56 -6.44
N ARG A 26 16.17 35.58 -6.36
CA ARG A 26 14.70 35.48 -6.46
C ARG A 26 14.17 34.84 -7.74
N LYS A 27 14.98 34.78 -8.80
CA LYS A 27 14.59 34.14 -10.07
C LYS A 27 14.72 32.62 -10.01
N GLN A 28 15.60 32.11 -9.13
CA GLN A 28 15.92 30.70 -8.98
C GLN A 28 15.11 30.04 -7.87
N TRP A 29 14.97 30.72 -6.74
CA TRP A 29 14.38 30.17 -5.51
C TRP A 29 13.28 31.04 -4.93
N ASP A 30 12.43 30.45 -4.10
CA ASP A 30 11.43 31.15 -3.29
C ASP A 30 12.08 31.60 -1.97
N ILE A 31 12.44 32.87 -1.89
CA ILE A 31 13.23 33.41 -0.78
C ILE A 31 12.35 34.31 0.09
N THR A 32 12.18 33.91 1.33
CA THR A 32 11.61 34.74 2.39
C THR A 32 12.76 35.29 3.23
N THR A 33 12.71 36.59 3.54
CA THR A 33 13.75 37.26 4.29
C THR A 33 13.15 37.95 5.51
N THR A 34 13.87 37.98 6.62
CA THR A 34 13.48 38.71 7.84
C THR A 34 14.70 39.20 8.59
N SER A 35 14.57 40.35 9.26
CA SER A 35 15.60 40.89 10.17
C SER A 35 15.32 40.55 11.64
N SER A 36 14.23 39.85 11.94
CA SER A 36 13.80 39.55 13.30
C SER A 36 13.78 38.05 13.57
N ILE A 37 14.41 37.64 14.68
CA ILE A 37 14.39 36.25 15.16
C ILE A 37 12.95 35.80 15.48
N ALA A 38 12.15 36.69 16.10
CA ALA A 38 10.75 36.36 16.44
C ALA A 38 9.91 36.12 15.21
N GLU A 39 10.06 36.96 14.16
CA GLU A 39 9.37 36.76 12.89
C GLU A 39 9.86 35.51 12.18
N ALA A 40 11.17 35.19 12.24
CA ALA A 40 11.70 33.94 11.68
C ALA A 40 11.07 32.69 12.31
N GLU A 41 10.86 32.69 13.63
CA GLU A 41 10.20 31.59 14.35
C GLU A 41 8.72 31.48 13.97
N GLU A 42 8.02 32.58 13.80
CA GLU A 42 6.62 32.58 13.31
C GLU A 42 6.52 32.05 11.89
N LEU A 43 7.40 32.50 10.98
CA LEU A 43 7.47 32.02 9.60
C LEU A 43 7.77 30.52 9.55
N LEU A 44 8.66 30.01 10.37
CA LEU A 44 9.00 28.58 10.46
C LEU A 44 7.84 27.73 10.98
N SER A 45 7.00 28.29 11.85
CA SER A 45 5.84 27.58 12.39
C SER A 45 4.68 27.49 11.37
N SER A 46 4.55 28.49 10.51
CA SER A 46 3.45 28.63 9.54
C SER A 46 3.78 28.18 8.12
N ASN A 47 5.07 28.05 7.79
CA ASN A 47 5.53 27.68 6.45
C ASN A 47 6.53 26.53 6.48
N ARG A 48 6.61 25.80 5.35
CA ARG A 48 7.64 24.76 5.17
C ARG A 48 8.82 25.31 4.38
N PHE A 49 9.97 25.43 5.05
CA PHE A 49 11.24 25.76 4.41
C PHE A 49 12.13 24.53 4.33
N GLN A 50 12.92 24.40 3.26
CA GLN A 50 13.91 23.37 3.10
C GLN A 50 15.28 23.80 3.64
N ILE A 51 15.58 25.09 3.52
CA ILE A 51 16.88 25.68 3.90
C ILE A 51 16.65 26.91 4.73
N VAL A 52 17.42 27.07 5.80
CA VAL A 52 17.51 28.29 6.58
C VAL A 52 18.93 28.81 6.51
N LEU A 53 19.08 30.06 6.09
CA LEU A 53 20.33 30.81 6.18
C LEU A 53 20.23 31.80 7.33
N ALA A 54 21.27 31.90 8.15
CA ALA A 54 21.34 32.88 9.22
C ALA A 54 22.69 33.60 9.21
N ASP A 55 22.65 34.91 9.37
CA ASP A 55 23.88 35.66 9.64
C ASP A 55 24.45 35.31 11.04
N GLN A 56 25.75 35.29 11.17
CA GLN A 56 26.43 35.00 12.46
C GLN A 56 26.19 36.09 13.49
N ARG A 57 26.23 37.35 13.06
CA ARG A 57 26.16 38.50 13.96
C ARG A 57 24.78 39.11 13.99
N MET A 58 23.93 38.63 14.86
CA MET A 58 22.58 39.17 15.03
C MET A 58 22.40 39.67 16.48
N PRO A 59 21.54 40.69 16.69
CA PRO A 59 21.12 41.08 18.03
C PRO A 59 20.42 39.93 18.75
N ILE A 60 20.51 39.90 20.09
CA ILE A 60 19.85 38.93 20.98
C ILE A 60 20.52 37.55 21.00
N MET A 61 20.79 36.93 19.85
CA MET A 61 21.49 35.62 19.75
C MET A 61 22.27 35.52 18.43
N THR A 62 23.36 34.74 18.48
CA THR A 62 24.16 34.50 17.27
C THR A 62 23.46 33.56 16.29
N GLY A 63 23.88 33.60 15.02
CA GLY A 63 23.35 32.68 13.99
C GLY A 63 23.52 31.21 14.36
N VAL A 64 24.67 30.83 14.95
CA VAL A 64 24.90 29.46 15.44
C VAL A 64 23.86 29.06 16.49
N GLN A 65 23.61 29.94 17.48
CA GLN A 65 22.63 29.67 18.54
C GLN A 65 21.21 29.53 17.97
N PHE A 66 20.85 30.39 17.01
CA PHE A 66 19.57 30.28 16.31
C PHE A 66 19.46 28.98 15.54
N LEU A 67 20.45 28.61 14.72
CA LEU A 67 20.46 27.38 13.94
C LEU A 67 20.48 26.12 14.79
N GLU A 68 21.11 26.16 15.99
CA GLU A 68 21.02 25.07 16.97
C GLU A 68 19.56 24.87 17.46
N LYS A 69 18.86 25.97 17.76
CA LYS A 69 17.45 25.93 18.14
C LYS A 69 16.59 25.33 17.02
N ILE A 70 16.83 25.77 15.77
CA ILE A 70 16.13 25.24 14.59
C ILE A 70 16.39 23.75 14.39
N ARG A 71 17.62 23.27 14.63
CA ARG A 71 17.94 21.84 14.56
C ARG A 71 17.08 21.00 15.50
N LYS A 72 16.84 21.48 16.71
CA LYS A 72 16.04 20.75 17.72
C LYS A 72 14.57 20.73 17.39
N GLN A 73 14.04 21.83 16.85
CA GLN A 73 12.60 21.98 16.54
C GLN A 73 12.23 21.46 15.15
N TYR A 74 13.12 21.66 14.17
CA TYR A 74 12.90 21.33 12.75
C TYR A 74 14.11 20.56 12.19
N PRO A 75 14.34 19.31 12.61
CA PRO A 75 15.57 18.57 12.27
C PRO A 75 15.72 18.29 10.76
N GLY A 76 14.64 18.34 10.00
CA GLY A 76 14.66 18.14 8.54
C GLY A 76 15.23 19.33 7.77
N ILE A 77 15.16 20.55 8.31
CA ILE A 77 15.64 21.76 7.62
C ILE A 77 17.17 21.76 7.54
N ILE A 78 17.71 22.08 6.37
CA ILE A 78 19.17 22.27 6.20
C ILE A 78 19.53 23.69 6.61
N ARG A 79 20.56 23.81 7.42
CA ARG A 79 20.99 25.06 8.09
C ARG A 79 22.33 25.50 7.51
N ILE A 80 22.39 26.74 7.04
CA ILE A 80 23.59 27.37 6.49
C ILE A 80 23.86 28.64 7.28
N LEU A 81 25.08 28.82 7.70
CA LEU A 81 25.52 30.03 8.38
C LEU A 81 26.15 30.98 7.34
N ILE A 82 25.83 32.26 7.43
CA ILE A 82 26.51 33.30 6.66
C ILE A 82 27.40 34.06 7.65
N THR A 83 28.68 34.26 7.33
CA THR A 83 29.65 34.81 8.31
C THR A 83 30.69 35.69 7.64
N GLY A 84 31.26 36.65 8.40
CA GLY A 84 32.43 37.38 7.97
C GLY A 84 33.76 36.70 8.41
N HIS A 85 34.86 37.14 7.86
CA HIS A 85 36.19 36.55 8.07
C HIS A 85 36.62 36.41 9.55
N THR A 86 36.09 37.22 10.45
CA THR A 86 36.47 37.22 11.88
C THR A 86 35.84 36.08 12.67
N ASP A 87 34.80 35.42 12.17
CA ASP A 87 34.00 34.48 12.94
C ASP A 87 34.10 33.01 12.40
N ILE A 88 35.08 32.76 11.55
CA ILE A 88 35.28 31.45 10.88
C ILE A 88 35.52 30.32 11.92
N ALA A 89 36.24 30.58 12.99
CA ALA A 89 36.50 29.58 14.03
C ALA A 89 35.18 29.07 14.68
N ALA A 90 34.24 29.99 14.97
CA ALA A 90 32.93 29.62 15.49
C ALA A 90 32.07 28.84 14.47
N ALA A 91 32.18 29.19 13.19
CA ALA A 91 31.51 28.48 12.11
C ALA A 91 32.02 27.03 11.93
N ILE A 92 33.34 26.83 12.03
CA ILE A 92 33.96 25.49 11.97
C ILE A 92 33.54 24.63 13.18
N ASP A 93 33.50 25.19 14.38
CA ASP A 93 33.02 24.50 15.58
C ASP A 93 31.54 24.07 15.45
N ALA A 94 30.69 24.97 14.93
CA ALA A 94 29.28 24.67 14.66
C ALA A 94 29.05 23.55 13.62
N ILE A 95 29.89 23.50 12.59
CA ILE A 95 29.87 22.39 11.60
C ILE A 95 30.26 21.07 12.28
N ASN A 96 31.36 21.09 13.05
CA ASN A 96 31.89 19.90 13.72
C ASN A 96 30.89 19.33 14.75
N LYS A 97 30.10 20.17 15.40
CA LYS A 97 28.99 19.78 16.30
C LYS A 97 27.74 19.35 15.53
N GLY A 98 27.70 19.46 14.18
CA GLY A 98 26.55 19.12 13.35
C GLY A 98 25.37 20.10 13.49
N GLU A 99 25.60 21.28 14.04
CA GLU A 99 24.59 22.32 14.21
C GLU A 99 24.28 23.03 12.88
N VAL A 100 25.29 23.17 12.04
CA VAL A 100 25.26 23.81 10.72
C VAL A 100 25.75 22.85 9.67
N PHE A 101 25.11 22.87 8.50
CA PHE A 101 25.53 22.05 7.35
C PHE A 101 26.77 22.61 6.67
N ARG A 102 26.79 23.92 6.49
CA ARG A 102 27.87 24.66 5.82
C ARG A 102 27.86 26.11 6.26
N PHE A 103 28.98 26.80 6.13
CA PHE A 103 29.01 28.26 6.18
C PHE A 103 29.33 28.87 4.82
N ILE A 104 28.98 30.14 4.64
CA ILE A 104 29.23 30.97 3.48
C ILE A 104 29.90 32.26 3.96
N ASP A 105 31.08 32.60 3.41
CA ASP A 105 31.82 33.81 3.77
C ASP A 105 31.24 35.05 3.09
N LYS A 106 31.21 36.16 3.81
CA LYS A 106 30.97 37.49 3.27
C LYS A 106 32.32 38.16 2.86
N PRO A 107 32.43 38.80 1.68
CA PRO A 107 31.45 38.90 0.59
C PRO A 107 31.31 37.55 -0.15
N TRP A 108 30.07 37.16 -0.45
CA TRP A 108 29.81 35.88 -1.12
C TRP A 108 30.01 35.96 -2.64
N ASP A 109 30.51 34.90 -3.20
CA ASP A 109 30.50 34.65 -4.64
C ASP A 109 29.17 34.01 -5.07
N TYR A 110 28.62 34.45 -6.21
CA TYR A 110 27.35 33.95 -6.73
C TYR A 110 27.36 32.43 -6.93
N THR A 111 28.39 31.93 -7.61
CA THR A 111 28.51 30.50 -7.97
C THR A 111 28.70 29.65 -6.71
N TYR A 112 29.43 30.17 -5.74
CA TYR A 112 29.62 29.47 -4.45
C TYR A 112 28.32 29.34 -3.68
N VAL A 113 27.51 30.39 -3.57
CA VAL A 113 26.19 30.38 -2.92
C VAL A 113 25.23 29.43 -3.65
N GLU A 114 25.17 29.52 -4.99
CA GLU A 114 24.33 28.67 -5.81
C GLU A 114 24.64 27.18 -5.57
N ASN A 115 25.92 26.78 -5.65
CA ASN A 115 26.34 25.42 -5.36
C ASN A 115 26.07 24.98 -3.92
N ALA A 116 26.28 25.88 -2.95
CA ALA A 116 26.01 25.56 -1.55
C ALA A 116 24.54 25.26 -1.29
N ILE A 117 23.64 26.07 -1.85
CA ILE A 117 22.19 25.90 -1.72
C ILE A 117 21.70 24.67 -2.48
N GLN A 118 22.19 24.44 -3.71
CA GLN A 118 21.85 23.26 -4.48
C GLN A 118 22.24 21.98 -3.75
N ASN A 119 23.47 21.88 -3.26
CA ASN A 119 23.92 20.73 -2.46
C ASN A 119 23.10 20.54 -1.19
N ALA A 120 22.73 21.64 -0.52
CA ALA A 120 21.86 21.60 0.66
C ALA A 120 20.48 21.03 0.32
N PHE A 121 19.90 21.44 -0.80
CA PHE A 121 18.61 20.95 -1.26
C PHE A 121 18.66 19.47 -1.67
N ASP A 122 19.72 19.04 -2.35
CA ASP A 122 19.90 17.63 -2.74
C ASP A 122 19.97 16.73 -1.50
N ILE A 123 20.65 17.19 -0.44
CA ILE A 123 20.69 16.47 0.85
C ILE A 123 19.32 16.46 1.51
N TYR A 124 18.59 17.58 1.52
CA TYR A 124 17.24 17.66 2.04
C TYR A 124 16.34 16.64 1.33
N LYS A 125 16.34 16.65 0.00
CA LYS A 125 15.55 15.73 -0.82
C LYS A 125 15.90 14.26 -0.55
N THR A 126 17.19 13.94 -0.51
CA THR A 126 17.66 12.58 -0.22
C THR A 126 17.20 12.09 1.15
N ARG A 127 17.23 12.98 2.17
CA ARG A 127 16.74 12.63 3.53
C ARG A 127 15.23 12.39 3.56
N GLU A 128 14.44 13.21 2.88
CA GLU A 128 12.98 13.03 2.80
C GLU A 128 12.63 11.75 2.04
N ASP A 129 13.27 11.47 0.90
CA ASP A 129 13.09 10.25 0.13
C ASP A 129 13.46 9.00 0.96
N LEU A 130 14.56 9.07 1.71
CA LEU A 130 14.98 7.97 2.60
C LEU A 130 13.97 7.74 3.73
N LYS A 131 13.47 8.82 4.34
CA LYS A 131 12.45 8.75 5.39
C LYS A 131 11.15 8.13 4.86
N GLN A 132 10.72 8.53 3.68
CA GLN A 132 9.54 7.96 3.03
C GLN A 132 9.73 6.47 2.76
N ARG A 133 10.87 6.07 2.14
CA ARG A 133 11.18 4.67 1.84
C ARG A 133 11.27 3.81 3.09
N ASN A 134 11.87 4.33 4.18
CA ASN A 134 11.90 3.63 5.46
C ASN A 134 10.50 3.41 6.04
N SER A 135 9.62 4.41 5.93
CA SER A 135 8.22 4.27 6.38
C SER A 135 7.45 3.23 5.55
N GLU A 136 7.66 3.20 4.22
CA GLU A 136 7.07 2.21 3.32
C GLU A 136 7.58 0.80 3.62
N LEU A 137 8.91 0.66 3.81
CA LEU A 137 9.54 -0.61 4.20
C LEU A 137 9.02 -1.12 5.55
N GLN A 138 8.87 -0.24 6.52
CA GLN A 138 8.36 -0.62 7.84
C GLN A 138 6.93 -1.15 7.74
N LYS A 139 6.05 -0.46 6.99
CA LYS A 139 4.67 -0.93 6.75
C LYS A 139 4.64 -2.29 6.05
N ALA A 140 5.46 -2.46 5.01
CA ALA A 140 5.54 -3.74 4.29
C ALA A 140 6.05 -4.87 5.19
N ASN A 141 7.00 -4.59 6.09
CA ASN A 141 7.50 -5.57 7.06
C ASN A 141 6.44 -5.94 8.10
N GLU A 142 5.69 -4.97 8.62
CA GLU A 142 4.57 -5.22 9.56
C GLU A 142 3.46 -6.07 8.91
N GLU A 143 3.18 -5.85 7.63
CA GLU A 143 2.23 -6.68 6.86
C GLU A 143 2.76 -8.10 6.67
N LEU A 144 4.05 -8.25 6.35
CA LEU A 144 4.71 -9.54 6.22
C LEU A 144 4.68 -10.34 7.54
N ASP A 145 4.98 -9.69 8.67
CA ASP A 145 4.95 -10.32 9.99
C ASP A 145 3.54 -10.82 10.34
N LYS A 146 2.51 -10.02 10.07
CA LYS A 146 1.11 -10.44 10.24
C LYS A 146 0.76 -11.63 9.34
N PHE A 147 1.24 -11.60 8.10
CA PHE A 147 1.04 -12.72 7.17
C PHE A 147 1.70 -14.01 7.67
N VAL A 148 2.98 -13.98 8.05
CA VAL A 148 3.71 -15.15 8.55
C VAL A 148 3.05 -15.72 9.81
N TYR A 149 2.68 -14.87 10.76
CA TYR A 149 2.01 -15.29 11.99
C TYR A 149 0.68 -15.99 11.71
N SER A 150 -0.18 -15.37 10.91
CA SER A 150 -1.52 -15.90 10.62
C SER A 150 -1.46 -17.15 9.74
N ALA A 151 -0.57 -17.18 8.74
CA ALA A 151 -0.35 -18.35 7.91
C ALA A 151 0.14 -19.54 8.75
N SER A 152 1.05 -19.32 9.69
CA SER A 152 1.55 -20.35 10.61
C SER A 152 0.45 -20.90 11.52
N HIS A 153 -0.44 -20.02 12.02
CA HIS A 153 -1.58 -20.42 12.84
C HIS A 153 -2.57 -21.27 12.04
N ASP A 154 -2.93 -20.81 10.83
CA ASP A 154 -3.92 -21.47 9.98
C ASP A 154 -3.44 -22.79 9.35
N LEU A 155 -2.11 -22.97 9.20
CA LEU A 155 -1.48 -24.23 8.86
C LEU A 155 -1.48 -25.19 10.05
N ARG A 156 -1.24 -24.70 11.25
CA ARG A 156 -1.15 -25.54 12.45
C ARG A 156 -2.48 -26.18 12.83
N ALA A 157 -3.60 -25.46 12.70
CA ALA A 157 -4.92 -25.92 13.12
C ALA A 157 -5.35 -27.24 12.41
N PRO A 158 -5.35 -27.34 11.05
CA PRO A 158 -5.69 -28.59 10.37
C PRO A 158 -4.65 -29.70 10.62
N LEU A 159 -3.37 -29.35 10.79
CA LEU A 159 -2.34 -30.33 11.11
C LEU A 159 -2.55 -30.97 12.49
N MET A 160 -2.87 -30.16 13.50
CA MET A 160 -3.20 -30.65 14.85
C MET A 160 -4.49 -31.48 14.83
N SER A 161 -5.47 -31.12 14.00
CA SER A 161 -6.69 -31.92 13.81
C SER A 161 -6.35 -33.30 13.21
N VAL A 162 -5.51 -33.35 12.19
CA VAL A 162 -5.05 -34.62 11.60
C VAL A 162 -4.34 -35.48 12.64
N LEU A 163 -3.39 -34.92 13.40
CA LEU A 163 -2.66 -35.66 14.45
C LEU A 163 -3.61 -36.16 15.55
N GLY A 164 -4.58 -35.36 15.96
CA GLY A 164 -5.57 -35.80 16.96
C GLY A 164 -6.43 -36.96 16.45
N ILE A 165 -6.91 -36.89 15.21
CA ILE A 165 -7.74 -37.94 14.61
C ILE A 165 -6.90 -39.23 14.40
N VAL A 166 -5.64 -39.14 13.98
CA VAL A 166 -4.75 -40.29 13.85
C VAL A 166 -4.58 -40.98 15.19
N ASN A 167 -4.36 -40.22 16.30
CA ASN A 167 -4.25 -40.80 17.62
C ASN A 167 -5.53 -41.52 18.08
N LEU A 168 -6.71 -41.00 17.73
CA LEU A 168 -7.99 -41.66 18.00
C LEU A 168 -8.16 -42.92 17.15
N ALA A 169 -7.84 -42.86 15.85
CA ALA A 169 -7.93 -44.00 14.95
C ALA A 169 -7.01 -45.19 15.35
N LEU A 170 -5.85 -44.89 15.97
CA LEU A 170 -4.93 -45.91 16.48
C LEU A 170 -5.47 -46.63 17.73
N LEU A 171 -6.42 -46.06 18.45
CA LEU A 171 -7.04 -46.66 19.63
C LEU A 171 -8.35 -47.36 19.31
N GLU A 172 -8.84 -47.22 18.08
CA GLU A 172 -10.14 -47.78 17.66
C GLU A 172 -9.96 -49.13 16.98
N GLU A 173 -10.78 -50.09 17.38
CA GLU A 173 -10.78 -51.46 16.81
C GLU A 173 -11.90 -51.63 15.78
N ASP A 174 -12.93 -50.77 15.79
CA ASP A 174 -14.05 -50.88 14.87
C ASP A 174 -13.71 -50.31 13.49
N LEU A 175 -13.84 -51.12 12.43
CA LEU A 175 -13.55 -50.74 11.04
C LEU A 175 -14.42 -49.62 10.52
N GLN A 176 -15.66 -49.49 10.99
CA GLN A 176 -16.56 -48.41 10.54
C GLN A 176 -16.10 -47.07 11.11
N SER A 177 -15.78 -47.01 12.39
CA SER A 177 -15.21 -45.84 13.05
C SER A 177 -13.86 -45.44 12.46
N GLN A 178 -12.99 -46.41 12.13
CA GLN A 178 -11.71 -46.15 11.44
C GLN A 178 -11.94 -45.46 10.07
N ASN A 179 -12.93 -45.90 9.28
CA ASN A 179 -13.25 -45.26 8.01
C ASN A 179 -13.74 -43.82 8.20
N GLU A 180 -14.55 -43.54 9.21
CA GLU A 180 -14.97 -42.18 9.54
C GLU A 180 -13.78 -41.28 9.89
N TYR A 181 -12.80 -41.78 10.66
CA TYR A 181 -11.57 -41.04 10.97
C TYR A 181 -10.73 -40.79 9.73
N LEU A 182 -10.61 -41.71 8.79
CA LEU A 182 -9.90 -41.51 7.53
C LEU A 182 -10.57 -40.42 6.68
N GLU A 183 -11.90 -40.38 6.65
CA GLU A 183 -12.63 -39.28 5.96
C GLU A 183 -12.39 -37.93 6.62
N LEU A 184 -12.34 -37.84 7.92
CA LEU A 184 -12.01 -36.60 8.66
C LEU A 184 -10.57 -36.14 8.39
N ILE A 185 -9.61 -37.08 8.36
CA ILE A 185 -8.22 -36.80 7.98
C ILE A 185 -8.18 -36.27 6.55
N ARG A 186 -8.82 -36.96 5.60
CA ARG A 186 -8.90 -36.53 4.20
C ARG A 186 -9.44 -35.12 4.05
N LYS A 187 -10.50 -34.77 4.78
CA LYS A 187 -11.11 -33.44 4.81
C LYS A 187 -10.13 -32.38 5.33
N SER A 188 -9.37 -32.69 6.38
CA SER A 188 -8.39 -31.80 6.98
C SER A 188 -7.18 -31.55 6.07
N VAL A 189 -6.69 -32.61 5.41
CA VAL A 189 -5.61 -32.52 4.41
C VAL A 189 -6.04 -31.69 3.20
N LYS A 190 -7.27 -31.88 2.68
CA LYS A 190 -7.80 -31.03 1.60
C LYS A 190 -7.89 -29.57 1.97
N LYS A 191 -8.27 -29.24 3.23
CA LYS A 191 -8.26 -27.85 3.73
C LYS A 191 -6.86 -27.25 3.72
N LEU A 192 -5.86 -28.04 4.12
CA LEU A 192 -4.45 -27.63 4.12
C LEU A 192 -3.95 -27.36 2.70
N ASP A 193 -4.25 -28.25 1.77
CA ASP A 193 -3.88 -28.11 0.36
C ASP A 193 -4.48 -26.84 -0.26
N THR A 194 -5.78 -26.60 -0.04
CA THR A 194 -6.45 -25.37 -0.47
C THR A 194 -5.80 -24.11 0.11
N PHE A 195 -5.37 -24.16 1.37
CA PHE A 195 -4.69 -23.06 2.01
C PHE A 195 -3.31 -22.79 1.37
N ILE A 196 -2.55 -23.84 1.08
CA ILE A 196 -1.25 -23.73 0.40
C ILE A 196 -1.41 -23.14 -1.00
N ILE A 197 -2.42 -23.58 -1.77
CA ILE A 197 -2.72 -23.02 -3.08
C ILE A 197 -3.00 -21.52 -2.98
N ASN A 198 -3.80 -21.10 -2.02
CA ASN A 198 -4.09 -19.69 -1.79
C ASN A 198 -2.82 -18.86 -1.46
N ILE A 199 -1.89 -19.42 -0.69
CA ILE A 199 -0.58 -18.78 -0.42
C ILE A 199 0.25 -18.66 -1.69
N ILE A 200 0.28 -19.70 -2.53
CA ILE A 200 1.01 -19.68 -3.80
C ILE A 200 0.43 -18.63 -4.75
N ASP A 201 -0.90 -18.54 -4.83
CA ASP A 201 -1.59 -17.55 -5.65
C ASP A 201 -1.33 -16.13 -5.16
N TYR A 202 -1.34 -15.91 -3.84
CA TYR A 202 -0.91 -14.64 -3.24
C TYR A 202 0.52 -14.29 -3.66
N TYR A 203 1.46 -15.23 -3.56
CA TYR A 203 2.86 -14.99 -3.87
C TYR A 203 3.09 -14.72 -5.36
N LYS A 204 2.42 -15.46 -6.26
CA LYS A 204 2.44 -15.22 -7.70
C LYS A 204 1.88 -13.84 -8.04
N ASN A 205 0.76 -13.45 -7.43
CA ASN A 205 0.19 -12.12 -7.59
C ASN A 205 1.11 -11.02 -7.06
N ALA A 206 1.81 -11.26 -5.91
CA ALA A 206 2.66 -10.26 -5.28
C ALA A 206 3.94 -9.95 -6.09
N ARG A 207 4.58 -10.95 -6.70
CA ARG A 207 5.91 -10.84 -7.33
C ARG A 207 5.92 -10.93 -8.85
N GLY A 208 4.83 -11.38 -9.48
CA GLY A 208 4.78 -11.53 -10.94
C GLY A 208 4.79 -10.17 -11.66
N GLU A 209 5.70 -10.00 -12.62
CA GLU A 209 5.56 -8.93 -13.60
C GLU A 209 4.25 -9.14 -14.38
N SER A 210 3.50 -8.06 -14.61
CA SER A 210 2.25 -8.13 -15.36
C SER A 210 2.56 -8.40 -16.83
N VAL A 211 2.08 -9.53 -17.34
CA VAL A 211 2.16 -9.88 -18.76
C VAL A 211 0.83 -9.50 -19.41
N ILE A 212 0.83 -8.38 -20.14
CA ILE A 212 -0.35 -7.86 -20.78
C ILE A 212 -0.59 -8.59 -22.11
N THR A 213 -1.73 -9.26 -22.22
CA THR A 213 -2.16 -10.02 -23.39
C THR A 213 -3.58 -9.63 -23.79
N PRO A 214 -3.99 -9.90 -25.05
CA PRO A 214 -5.40 -9.82 -25.41
C PRO A 214 -6.17 -10.88 -24.62
N ILE A 215 -7.31 -10.50 -24.04
CA ILE A 215 -8.14 -11.37 -23.21
C ILE A 215 -9.35 -11.83 -24.03
N ASN A 216 -9.55 -13.14 -24.04
CA ASN A 216 -10.80 -13.78 -24.47
C ASN A 216 -11.59 -14.19 -23.21
N PHE A 217 -12.65 -13.45 -22.89
CA PHE A 217 -13.43 -13.73 -21.69
C PHE A 217 -14.25 -15.01 -21.79
N ASP A 218 -14.66 -15.44 -22.96
CA ASP A 218 -15.37 -16.73 -23.16
C ASP A 218 -14.48 -17.91 -22.75
N GLU A 219 -13.23 -17.93 -23.21
CA GLU A 219 -12.28 -18.98 -22.87
C GLU A 219 -11.94 -18.94 -21.38
N LEU A 220 -11.60 -17.75 -20.85
CA LEU A 220 -11.23 -17.57 -19.46
C LEU A 220 -12.33 -18.01 -18.49
N ILE A 221 -13.58 -17.63 -18.77
CA ILE A 221 -14.74 -17.98 -17.92
C ILE A 221 -15.06 -19.48 -18.03
N THR A 222 -14.96 -20.07 -19.22
CA THR A 222 -15.13 -21.50 -19.40
C THR A 222 -14.13 -22.31 -18.57
N GLU A 223 -12.84 -21.93 -18.59
CA GLU A 223 -11.80 -22.57 -17.76
C GLU A 223 -12.11 -22.47 -16.25
N VAL A 224 -12.53 -21.29 -15.80
CA VAL A 224 -12.85 -21.06 -14.38
C VAL A 224 -14.09 -21.86 -13.97
N GLN A 225 -15.14 -21.87 -14.78
CA GLN A 225 -16.36 -22.63 -14.51
C GLN A 225 -16.10 -24.15 -14.46
N ALA A 226 -15.27 -24.66 -15.35
CA ALA A 226 -14.88 -26.08 -15.34
C ALA A 226 -14.23 -26.47 -13.99
N THR A 227 -13.49 -25.56 -13.36
CA THR A 227 -12.85 -25.83 -12.05
C THR A 227 -13.86 -25.87 -10.91
N ILE A 228 -14.81 -24.91 -10.88
CA ILE A 228 -15.76 -24.79 -9.76
C ILE A 228 -16.88 -25.82 -9.77
N GLN A 229 -17.23 -26.40 -10.94
CA GLN A 229 -18.25 -27.45 -11.05
C GLN A 229 -17.90 -28.73 -10.27
N TYR A 230 -16.59 -28.97 -10.00
CA TYR A 230 -16.13 -30.10 -9.20
C TYR A 230 -16.11 -29.84 -7.69
N LEU A 231 -16.52 -28.67 -7.23
CA LEU A 231 -16.61 -28.40 -5.80
C LEU A 231 -17.80 -29.16 -5.18
N PRO A 232 -17.61 -29.79 -4.02
CA PRO A 232 -18.67 -30.56 -3.36
C PRO A 232 -19.91 -29.71 -3.04
N GLU A 233 -19.71 -28.42 -2.79
CA GLU A 233 -20.76 -27.46 -2.45
C GLU A 233 -21.53 -26.96 -3.69
N PHE A 234 -21.13 -27.33 -4.92
CA PHE A 234 -21.77 -26.85 -6.15
C PHE A 234 -23.24 -27.34 -6.28
N GLY A 235 -23.52 -28.61 -5.97
CA GLY A 235 -24.87 -29.17 -5.86
C GLY A 235 -25.80 -28.78 -7.01
N ASN A 236 -26.95 -28.16 -6.65
CA ASN A 236 -27.97 -27.70 -7.61
C ASN A 236 -27.81 -26.23 -8.03
N LEU A 237 -26.64 -25.63 -7.77
CA LEU A 237 -26.35 -24.22 -8.09
C LEU A 237 -26.34 -24.01 -9.61
N LYS A 238 -27.05 -22.99 -10.10
CA LYS A 238 -27.04 -22.60 -11.49
C LYS A 238 -26.12 -21.42 -11.75
N ILE A 239 -25.29 -21.52 -12.80
CA ILE A 239 -24.44 -20.38 -13.23
C ILE A 239 -25.04 -19.80 -14.52
N TYR A 240 -25.32 -18.50 -14.49
CA TYR A 240 -25.73 -17.72 -15.64
C TYR A 240 -24.55 -16.83 -16.03
N THR A 241 -24.19 -16.83 -17.32
CA THR A 241 -23.08 -16.06 -17.86
C THR A 241 -23.56 -15.18 -19.01
N GLU A 242 -23.24 -13.88 -18.90
CA GLU A 242 -23.50 -12.89 -19.94
C GLU A 242 -22.17 -12.21 -20.28
N ILE A 243 -21.73 -12.31 -21.54
CA ILE A 243 -20.47 -11.71 -22.02
C ILE A 243 -20.76 -10.80 -23.20
N GLU A 244 -20.46 -9.53 -23.05
CA GLU A 244 -20.56 -8.50 -24.07
C GLU A 244 -19.16 -7.99 -24.39
N GLN A 245 -18.42 -8.66 -25.26
CA GLN A 245 -17.07 -8.30 -25.68
C GLN A 245 -17.03 -7.92 -27.15
N GLU A 246 -17.26 -6.64 -27.45
CA GLU A 246 -17.27 -6.13 -28.82
C GLU A 246 -15.87 -5.87 -29.39
N ARG A 247 -14.87 -5.62 -28.54
CA ARG A 247 -13.51 -5.27 -28.95
C ARG A 247 -12.47 -6.01 -28.12
N THR A 248 -11.25 -6.07 -28.65
CA THR A 248 -10.12 -6.66 -27.95
C THR A 248 -9.79 -5.83 -26.69
N TYR A 249 -9.83 -6.47 -25.55
CA TYR A 249 -9.46 -5.93 -24.25
C TYR A 249 -8.11 -6.53 -23.84
N TYR A 250 -7.21 -5.71 -23.28
CA TYR A 250 -5.86 -6.12 -22.90
C TYR A 250 -5.68 -6.05 -21.38
N SER A 251 -5.20 -7.14 -20.80
CA SER A 251 -4.93 -7.21 -19.36
C SER A 251 -4.01 -8.38 -19.04
N ASP A 252 -3.77 -8.62 -17.77
CA ASP A 252 -3.05 -9.79 -17.26
C ASP A 252 -4.04 -10.93 -17.01
N VAL A 253 -3.98 -11.95 -17.84
CA VAL A 253 -4.90 -13.14 -17.79
C VAL A 253 -4.76 -13.90 -16.47
N ILE A 254 -3.54 -13.96 -15.89
CA ILE A 254 -3.30 -14.67 -14.62
C ILE A 254 -4.01 -13.97 -13.47
N LYS A 255 -3.90 -12.64 -13.40
CA LYS A 255 -4.59 -11.85 -12.37
C LYS A 255 -6.11 -11.91 -12.51
N LEU A 256 -6.62 -11.81 -13.74
CA LEU A 256 -8.07 -11.98 -14.00
C LEU A 256 -8.56 -13.36 -13.57
N ARG A 257 -7.81 -14.43 -13.88
CA ARG A 257 -8.14 -15.81 -13.46
C ARG A 257 -8.16 -15.93 -11.93
N ILE A 258 -7.19 -15.36 -11.23
CA ILE A 258 -7.15 -15.35 -9.75
C ILE A 258 -8.39 -14.64 -9.19
N ILE A 259 -8.75 -13.47 -9.74
CA ILE A 259 -9.93 -12.71 -9.33
C ILE A 259 -11.20 -13.52 -9.50
N LEU A 260 -11.45 -14.03 -10.71
CA LEU A 260 -12.66 -14.78 -11.04
C LEU A 260 -12.78 -16.06 -10.22
N ASN A 261 -11.69 -16.84 -10.09
CA ASN A 261 -11.67 -18.04 -9.25
C ASN A 261 -12.04 -17.74 -7.80
N ASN A 262 -11.47 -16.70 -7.21
CA ASN A 262 -11.77 -16.37 -5.82
C ASN A 262 -13.23 -15.92 -5.61
N LEU A 263 -13.76 -15.07 -6.51
CA LEU A 263 -15.14 -14.59 -6.40
C LEU A 263 -16.15 -15.72 -6.63
N LEU A 264 -15.96 -16.54 -7.66
CA LEU A 264 -16.87 -17.66 -7.95
C LEU A 264 -16.77 -18.76 -6.89
N ASN A 265 -15.58 -19.09 -6.39
CA ASN A 265 -15.42 -20.02 -5.27
C ASN A 265 -16.14 -19.53 -4.01
N ASN A 266 -16.08 -18.21 -3.71
CA ASN A 266 -16.80 -17.63 -2.60
C ASN A 266 -18.33 -17.74 -2.82
N ALA A 267 -18.84 -17.46 -4.00
CA ALA A 267 -20.25 -17.57 -4.32
C ALA A 267 -20.76 -19.02 -4.19
N VAL A 268 -19.99 -20.02 -4.66
CA VAL A 268 -20.31 -21.44 -4.44
C VAL A 268 -20.28 -21.80 -2.96
N LYS A 269 -19.28 -21.36 -2.22
CA LYS A 269 -19.07 -21.73 -0.82
C LYS A 269 -20.09 -21.14 0.13
N PHE A 270 -20.55 -19.92 -0.14
CA PHE A 270 -21.48 -19.17 0.70
C PHE A 270 -22.90 -19.16 0.13
N HIS A 271 -23.20 -20.06 -0.81
CA HIS A 271 -24.57 -20.24 -1.24
C HIS A 271 -25.44 -20.75 -0.06
N ASP A 272 -26.72 -20.47 -0.12
CA ASP A 272 -27.69 -20.98 0.84
C ASP A 272 -28.40 -22.21 0.25
N PRO A 273 -28.14 -23.43 0.76
CA PRO A 273 -28.73 -24.66 0.23
C PRO A 273 -30.26 -24.75 0.44
N GLU A 274 -30.82 -23.98 1.37
CA GLU A 274 -32.25 -23.96 1.65
C GLU A 274 -33.05 -23.05 0.69
N LYS A 275 -32.35 -22.18 -0.07
CA LYS A 275 -33.01 -21.30 -1.03
C LYS A 275 -33.54 -22.07 -2.23
N PRO A 276 -34.77 -21.79 -2.66
CA PRO A 276 -35.26 -22.28 -3.92
C PRO A 276 -34.47 -21.61 -5.06
N ASN A 277 -33.90 -22.41 -5.99
CA ASN A 277 -33.13 -21.94 -7.14
C ASN A 277 -31.88 -21.11 -6.76
N PRO A 278 -30.87 -21.72 -6.10
CA PRO A 278 -29.60 -21.05 -5.87
C PRO A 278 -28.91 -20.74 -7.21
N PHE A 279 -28.37 -19.53 -7.34
CA PHE A 279 -27.72 -19.10 -8.58
C PHE A 279 -26.48 -18.23 -8.34
N ILE A 280 -25.60 -18.24 -9.34
CA ILE A 280 -24.54 -17.25 -9.54
C ILE A 280 -24.75 -16.64 -10.93
N LYS A 281 -24.71 -15.33 -11.02
CA LYS A 281 -24.73 -14.59 -12.27
C LYS A 281 -23.41 -13.87 -12.49
N LEU A 282 -22.72 -14.23 -13.58
CA LEU A 282 -21.48 -13.58 -14.01
C LEU A 282 -21.79 -12.75 -15.25
N LYS A 283 -21.57 -11.44 -15.16
CA LYS A 283 -21.70 -10.53 -16.28
C LYS A 283 -20.39 -9.84 -16.57
N VAL A 284 -19.97 -9.82 -17.83
CA VAL A 284 -18.77 -9.11 -18.31
C VAL A 284 -19.19 -8.21 -19.48
N VAL A 285 -18.87 -6.92 -19.36
CA VAL A 285 -19.06 -5.93 -20.42
C VAL A 285 -17.73 -5.25 -20.66
N THR A 286 -17.21 -5.33 -21.88
CA THR A 286 -15.95 -4.67 -22.23
C THR A 286 -16.18 -3.45 -23.11
N THR A 287 -15.43 -2.40 -22.82
CA THR A 287 -15.30 -1.21 -23.65
C THR A 287 -13.84 -1.10 -24.14
N PRO A 288 -13.50 -0.17 -25.05
CA PRO A 288 -12.11 0.04 -25.46
C PRO A 288 -11.18 0.41 -24.33
N THR A 289 -11.68 0.97 -23.23
CA THR A 289 -10.90 1.53 -22.14
C THR A 289 -10.97 0.75 -20.83
N HIS A 290 -11.99 -0.09 -20.64
CA HIS A 290 -12.17 -0.85 -19.39
C HIS A 290 -13.06 -2.08 -19.58
N ALA A 291 -12.96 -3.02 -18.63
CA ALA A 291 -13.89 -4.12 -18.44
C ALA A 291 -14.67 -3.92 -17.15
N GLN A 292 -16.00 -4.06 -17.23
CA GLN A 292 -16.89 -4.16 -16.09
C GLN A 292 -17.26 -5.61 -15.87
N ILE A 293 -16.96 -6.14 -14.69
CA ILE A 293 -17.25 -7.53 -14.32
C ILE A 293 -18.15 -7.51 -13.09
N SER A 294 -19.26 -8.20 -13.14
CA SER A 294 -20.17 -8.36 -12.01
C SER A 294 -20.34 -9.84 -11.69
N VAL A 295 -20.17 -10.19 -10.41
CA VAL A 295 -20.45 -11.52 -9.87
C VAL A 295 -21.52 -11.35 -8.81
N GLU A 296 -22.71 -11.87 -9.07
CA GLU A 296 -23.88 -11.81 -8.21
C GLU A 296 -24.26 -13.23 -7.77
N ASP A 297 -24.56 -13.41 -6.50
CA ASP A 297 -25.11 -14.63 -5.92
C ASP A 297 -26.34 -14.31 -5.07
N ASN A 298 -27.22 -15.29 -4.91
CA ASN A 298 -28.33 -15.21 -3.98
C ASN A 298 -28.06 -16.00 -2.68
N GLY A 299 -26.80 -16.09 -2.24
CA GLY A 299 -26.37 -16.84 -1.06
C GLY A 299 -26.72 -16.17 0.26
N MET A 300 -25.91 -16.44 1.29
CA MET A 300 -26.14 -15.97 2.68
C MET A 300 -26.03 -14.46 2.83
N GLY A 301 -25.35 -13.75 1.93
CA GLY A 301 -25.07 -12.32 2.05
C GLY A 301 -24.06 -11.96 3.16
N ILE A 302 -23.69 -10.68 3.20
CA ILE A 302 -22.71 -10.11 4.12
C ILE A 302 -23.37 -8.98 4.91
N ARG A 303 -23.26 -9.00 6.24
CA ARG A 303 -23.78 -7.93 7.09
C ARG A 303 -23.08 -6.60 6.77
N GLU A 304 -23.80 -5.51 6.82
CA GLU A 304 -23.29 -4.16 6.54
C GLU A 304 -21.98 -3.84 7.31
N ILE A 305 -21.94 -4.17 8.61
CA ILE A 305 -20.77 -3.95 9.48
C ILE A 305 -19.51 -4.71 9.03
N ASP A 306 -19.64 -5.73 8.19
CA ASP A 306 -18.57 -6.60 7.72
C ASP A 306 -18.10 -6.25 6.29
N GLN A 307 -18.91 -5.54 5.48
CA GLN A 307 -18.66 -5.28 4.06
C GLN A 307 -17.32 -4.55 3.80
N ASP A 308 -16.98 -3.55 4.59
CA ASP A 308 -15.69 -2.84 4.50
C ASP A 308 -14.49 -3.68 4.98
N LYS A 309 -14.77 -4.77 5.71
CA LYS A 309 -13.74 -5.59 6.35
C LYS A 309 -13.40 -6.86 5.58
N VAL A 310 -14.31 -7.33 4.71
CA VAL A 310 -14.14 -8.62 4.00
C VAL A 310 -12.91 -8.64 3.10
N PHE A 311 -12.38 -7.50 2.70
CA PHE A 311 -11.14 -7.35 1.94
C PHE A 311 -9.88 -7.30 2.82
N LYS A 312 -10.03 -7.22 4.15
CA LYS A 312 -8.86 -7.26 5.04
C LYS A 312 -8.30 -8.67 5.12
N MET A 313 -6.99 -8.77 5.10
CA MET A 313 -6.27 -10.03 5.20
C MET A 313 -6.69 -10.79 6.46
N PHE A 314 -7.00 -12.09 6.33
CA PHE A 314 -7.44 -13.01 7.39
C PHE A 314 -8.79 -12.65 8.03
N TYR A 315 -9.53 -11.70 7.50
CA TYR A 315 -10.85 -11.38 8.02
C TYR A 315 -11.88 -12.46 7.63
N ARG A 316 -12.68 -12.89 8.58
CA ARG A 316 -13.73 -13.90 8.41
C ARG A 316 -15.04 -13.39 9.04
N VAL A 317 -16.16 -13.57 8.35
CA VAL A 317 -17.48 -13.26 8.85
C VAL A 317 -18.01 -14.48 9.63
N GLY A 318 -18.26 -14.34 10.93
CA GLY A 318 -18.83 -15.40 11.79
C GLY A 318 -17.83 -16.45 12.26
N ILE A 319 -18.35 -17.42 13.06
CA ILE A 319 -17.57 -18.48 13.74
C ILE A 319 -17.37 -19.71 12.84
N THR A 320 -17.98 -19.76 11.67
CA THR A 320 -17.86 -20.90 10.77
C THR A 320 -16.44 -21.03 10.24
N ASN A 321 -15.78 -22.15 10.54
CA ASN A 321 -14.40 -22.51 10.17
C ASN A 321 -14.16 -22.65 8.65
N SER A 322 -14.84 -21.94 7.81
CA SER A 322 -14.86 -22.07 6.36
C SER A 322 -14.04 -20.96 5.71
N GLY A 323 -12.81 -21.26 5.29
CA GLY A 323 -11.92 -20.40 4.48
C GLY A 323 -10.74 -19.78 5.22
N SER A 324 -9.73 -19.41 4.45
CA SER A 324 -8.48 -18.79 4.95
C SER A 324 -8.60 -17.31 5.29
N GLY A 325 -9.66 -16.61 4.82
CA GLY A 325 -9.75 -15.14 4.90
C GLY A 325 -8.74 -14.40 4.02
N ILE A 326 -8.09 -15.10 3.08
CA ILE A 326 -7.09 -14.52 2.16
C ILE A 326 -7.69 -14.23 0.78
N GLY A 327 -8.72 -14.98 0.36
CA GLY A 327 -9.24 -14.93 -1.01
C GLY A 327 -9.65 -13.53 -1.48
N LEU A 328 -10.49 -12.81 -0.73
CA LEU A 328 -10.92 -11.46 -1.09
C LEU A 328 -9.80 -10.42 -0.96
N TYR A 329 -8.85 -10.63 -0.04
CA TYR A 329 -7.63 -9.81 0.02
C TYR A 329 -6.80 -9.97 -1.26
N ILE A 330 -6.62 -11.20 -1.76
CA ILE A 330 -5.93 -11.46 -3.03
C ILE A 330 -6.65 -10.78 -4.20
N VAL A 331 -7.99 -10.81 -4.20
CA VAL A 331 -8.80 -10.10 -5.20
C VAL A 331 -8.51 -8.60 -5.18
N GLN A 332 -8.55 -7.97 -4.01
CA GLN A 332 -8.26 -6.54 -3.84
C GLN A 332 -6.86 -6.18 -4.33
N GLU A 333 -5.85 -6.98 -3.96
CA GLU A 333 -4.46 -6.78 -4.39
C GLU A 333 -4.31 -6.95 -5.91
N ALA A 334 -4.93 -7.97 -6.50
CA ALA A 334 -4.87 -8.20 -7.94
C ALA A 334 -5.52 -7.05 -8.73
N ILE A 335 -6.68 -6.57 -8.27
CA ILE A 335 -7.39 -5.44 -8.87
C ILE A 335 -6.57 -4.15 -8.75
N THR A 336 -5.98 -3.88 -7.58
CA THR A 336 -5.10 -2.71 -7.37
C THR A 336 -3.92 -2.72 -8.36
N LYS A 337 -3.30 -3.88 -8.58
CA LYS A 337 -2.21 -4.03 -9.57
C LYS A 337 -2.65 -3.86 -11.02
N LEU A 338 -3.92 -4.09 -11.30
CA LEU A 338 -4.54 -3.81 -12.59
C LEU A 338 -5.06 -2.37 -12.70
N ASN A 339 -4.80 -1.52 -11.70
CA ASN A 339 -5.32 -0.14 -11.58
C ASN A 339 -6.86 -0.08 -11.62
N GLY A 340 -7.52 -1.14 -11.21
CA GLY A 340 -8.97 -1.26 -11.17
C GLY A 340 -9.56 -0.92 -9.82
N THR A 341 -10.89 -1.03 -9.74
CA THR A 341 -11.66 -0.88 -8.50
C THR A 341 -12.62 -2.04 -8.31
N ILE A 342 -12.92 -2.37 -7.06
CA ILE A 342 -13.92 -3.35 -6.66
C ILE A 342 -14.88 -2.72 -5.65
N GLN A 343 -16.16 -3.04 -5.78
CA GLN A 343 -17.21 -2.68 -4.83
C GLN A 343 -18.00 -3.92 -4.46
N VAL A 344 -18.48 -3.97 -3.22
CA VAL A 344 -19.39 -5.02 -2.74
C VAL A 344 -20.71 -4.38 -2.33
N THR A 345 -21.81 -4.98 -2.77
CA THR A 345 -23.17 -4.68 -2.32
C THR A 345 -23.80 -5.98 -1.86
N SER A 346 -24.27 -6.03 -0.64
CA SER A 346 -24.79 -7.27 -0.08
C SER A 346 -25.84 -6.99 0.98
N ASP A 347 -26.90 -7.81 0.97
CA ASP A 347 -27.91 -7.84 2.03
C ASP A 347 -27.87 -9.21 2.70
N TYR A 348 -27.73 -9.21 4.02
CA TYR A 348 -27.66 -10.45 4.80
C TYR A 348 -28.96 -11.26 4.63
N GLY A 349 -28.82 -12.52 4.19
CA GLY A 349 -29.93 -13.40 3.84
C GLY A 349 -30.44 -13.25 2.40
N ALA A 350 -30.04 -12.23 1.64
CA ALA A 350 -30.49 -12.04 0.26
C ALA A 350 -29.44 -12.47 -0.77
N GLY A 351 -28.18 -12.12 -0.57
CA GLY A 351 -27.06 -12.47 -1.47
C GLY A 351 -26.01 -11.38 -1.54
N THR A 352 -25.05 -11.53 -2.45
CA THR A 352 -23.90 -10.62 -2.60
C THR A 352 -23.66 -10.32 -4.08
N THR A 353 -23.29 -9.07 -4.37
CA THR A 353 -22.83 -8.64 -5.69
C THR A 353 -21.48 -7.97 -5.55
N PHE A 354 -20.46 -8.50 -6.22
CA PHE A 354 -19.18 -7.87 -6.43
C PHE A 354 -19.14 -7.21 -7.80
N GLN A 355 -18.82 -5.93 -7.85
CA GLN A 355 -18.68 -5.15 -9.08
C GLN A 355 -17.24 -4.69 -9.25
N LEU A 356 -16.63 -5.02 -10.38
CA LEU A 356 -15.25 -4.68 -10.71
C LEU A 356 -15.24 -3.76 -11.93
N ASN A 357 -14.35 -2.79 -11.90
CA ASN A 357 -14.05 -1.94 -13.04
C ASN A 357 -12.53 -1.93 -13.26
N ILE A 358 -12.06 -2.52 -14.36
CA ILE A 358 -10.64 -2.74 -14.63
C ILE A 358 -10.27 -2.05 -15.94
N PRO A 359 -9.35 -1.07 -15.93
CA PRO A 359 -8.92 -0.40 -17.15
C PRO A 359 -8.18 -1.34 -18.09
N SER A 360 -8.32 -1.10 -19.40
CA SER A 360 -7.51 -1.80 -20.42
C SER A 360 -6.07 -1.31 -20.32
N SER A 361 -5.13 -2.22 -20.36
CA SER A 361 -3.70 -1.93 -20.23
C SER A 361 -3.01 -1.53 -21.55
N LYS A 362 -3.79 -1.10 -22.56
CA LYS A 362 -3.29 -0.68 -23.86
C LYS A 362 -3.84 0.67 -24.28
#